data_1c9b4b857ed285aa535c776e485b6bd2
#
_entry.id   1c9b4b857ed285aa535c776e485b6bd2
#
_cell.length_a   1.000
_cell.length_b   1.000
_cell.length_c   1.000
_cell.angle_alpha   90.00
_cell.angle_beta   90.00
_cell.angle_gamma   90.00
#
_symmetry.space_group_name_H-M   'P 1'
#
loop_
_entity.id
_entity.type
_entity.pdbx_description
1 polymer ?
#
loop_
_entity_poly.entity_id
_entity_poly.type
_entity_poly.pdbx_seq_one_letter_code
_entity_poly.pdbx_strand_id
1 'polypeptide(L)'
;MKEIEGMLEDFKRSKVVFMTTYSDGKEHNRAMTNLNEDPYRTMRFPTYGDTVKVDDLKKNPKVMITFPASRDGEFYEVEGRGMFASEDEVKEKWQWWYLYWHPEQRDRFWYPAGRYYPNRVIIRVDPIDARIIKKK
;
A
#
# COMPACT_ATOMS: atom_id res chain seq x y z
N MET A 1 -4.64 -0.45 18.05
CA MET A 1 -3.98 0.79 17.61
C MET A 1 -4.83 1.98 18.03
N LYS A 2 -4.18 2.99 18.57
CA LYS A 2 -4.87 4.20 19.06
C LYS A 2 -5.40 5.04 17.89
N GLU A 3 -6.64 5.51 18.02
CA GLU A 3 -7.21 6.39 17.00
C GLU A 3 -6.61 7.79 17.06
N ILE A 4 -6.42 8.39 15.89
CA ILE A 4 -5.94 9.76 15.75
C ILE A 4 -7.01 10.55 15.02
N GLU A 5 -7.43 11.67 15.62
CA GLU A 5 -8.46 12.51 15.02
C GLU A 5 -8.03 13.00 13.63
N GLY A 6 -8.93 12.84 12.66
CA GLY A 6 -8.71 13.28 11.28
C GLY A 6 -7.97 12.30 10.40
N MET A 7 -7.33 11.27 10.98
CA MET A 7 -6.51 10.35 10.18
C MET A 7 -7.31 9.57 9.15
N LEU A 8 -8.48 9.10 9.52
CA LEU A 8 -9.32 8.32 8.60
C LEU A 8 -9.74 9.15 7.38
N GLU A 9 -10.21 10.36 7.62
CA GLU A 9 -10.65 11.25 6.55
C GLU A 9 -9.50 11.68 5.66
N ASP A 10 -8.36 12.00 6.24
CA ASP A 10 -7.18 12.40 5.48
C ASP A 10 -6.63 11.23 4.66
N PHE A 11 -6.71 10.02 5.19
CA PHE A 11 -6.31 8.83 4.44
C PHE A 11 -7.19 8.61 3.20
N LYS A 12 -8.50 8.75 3.36
CA LYS A 12 -9.45 8.59 2.25
C LYS A 12 -9.21 9.60 1.12
N ARG A 13 -8.73 10.80 1.47
CA ARG A 13 -8.41 11.82 0.49
C ARG A 13 -7.04 11.63 -0.17
N SER A 14 -6.18 10.80 0.43
CA SER A 14 -4.83 10.58 -0.07
C SER A 14 -4.83 9.49 -1.13
N LYS A 15 -4.85 9.89 -2.40
CA LYS A 15 -4.79 8.95 -3.53
C LYS A 15 -3.39 8.36 -3.70
N VAL A 16 -2.40 9.01 -3.13
CA VAL A 16 -1.01 8.56 -3.10
C VAL A 16 -0.54 8.59 -1.66
N VAL A 17 0.08 7.50 -1.24
CA VAL A 17 0.75 7.43 0.06
C VAL A 17 2.21 7.05 -0.18
N PHE A 18 3.06 7.22 0.83
CA PHE A 18 4.46 6.85 0.74
C PHE A 18 4.71 5.61 1.58
N MET A 19 5.35 4.64 0.96
CA MET A 19 5.70 3.38 1.62
C MET A 19 7.21 3.34 1.83
N THR A 20 7.63 3.15 3.08
CA THR A 20 9.03 2.95 3.42
C THR A 20 9.24 1.51 3.84
N THR A 21 10.21 0.86 3.22
CA THR A 21 10.67 -0.47 3.57
C THR A 21 12.14 -0.40 3.99
N TYR A 22 12.64 -1.44 4.63
CA TYR A 22 13.94 -1.40 5.30
C TYR A 22 14.76 -2.63 4.91
N SER A 23 16.02 -2.39 4.59
CA SER A 23 16.95 -3.48 4.27
C SER A 23 18.37 -3.03 4.56
N ASP A 24 19.14 -3.87 5.26
CA ASP A 24 20.56 -3.64 5.53
C ASP A 24 20.86 -2.26 6.13
N GLY A 25 19.99 -1.80 7.06
CA GLY A 25 20.13 -0.50 7.70
C GLY A 25 19.72 0.68 6.84
N LYS A 26 19.19 0.45 5.65
CA LYS A 26 18.75 1.50 4.74
C LYS A 26 17.23 1.57 4.66
N GLU A 27 16.73 2.77 4.40
CA GLU A 27 15.33 3.03 4.16
C GLU A 27 15.08 3.23 2.67
N HIS A 28 14.07 2.57 2.13
CA HIS A 28 13.65 2.76 0.74
C HIS A 28 12.23 3.31 0.73
N ASN A 29 12.09 4.58 0.36
CA ASN A 29 10.81 5.28 0.33
C ASN A 29 10.32 5.43 -1.10
N ARG A 30 9.01 5.23 -1.33
CA ARG A 30 8.41 5.39 -2.66
C ARG A 30 6.96 5.77 -2.56
N ALA A 31 6.46 6.43 -3.59
CA ALA A 31 5.03 6.73 -3.72
C ALA A 31 4.27 5.49 -4.18
N MET A 32 3.11 5.27 -3.58
CA MET A 32 2.22 4.15 -3.91
C MET A 32 0.80 4.68 -4.12
N THR A 33 0.13 4.18 -5.16
CA THR A 33 -1.29 4.45 -5.33
C THR A 33 -2.07 3.85 -4.18
N ASN A 34 -2.92 4.65 -3.55
CA ASN A 34 -3.72 4.21 -2.42
C ASN A 34 -5.14 3.87 -2.86
N LEU A 35 -5.47 2.58 -2.84
CA LEU A 35 -6.81 2.09 -3.12
C LEU A 35 -7.52 1.62 -1.85
N ASN A 36 -6.97 1.97 -0.69
CA ASN A 36 -7.49 1.61 0.62
C ASN A 36 -8.33 2.74 1.18
N GLU A 37 -9.24 2.42 2.09
CA GLU A 37 -10.14 3.40 2.70
C GLU A 37 -9.90 3.58 4.20
N ASP A 38 -9.26 2.60 4.85
CA ASP A 38 -9.13 2.61 6.31
C ASP A 38 -7.71 2.26 6.74
N PRO A 39 -6.96 3.22 7.32
CA PRO A 39 -5.58 2.97 7.75
C PRO A 39 -5.49 2.19 9.05
N TYR A 40 -6.61 1.98 9.75
CA TYR A 40 -6.64 1.20 10.98
C TYR A 40 -6.81 -0.30 10.73
N ARG A 41 -7.08 -0.68 9.49
CA ARG A 41 -7.27 -2.06 9.07
C ARG A 41 -6.18 -2.45 8.08
N THR A 42 -6.17 -3.73 7.72
CA THR A 42 -5.21 -4.21 6.72
C THR A 42 -5.30 -3.39 5.45
N MET A 43 -4.15 -2.82 5.06
CA MET A 43 -4.02 -2.10 3.79
C MET A 43 -3.43 -3.04 2.75
N ARG A 44 -3.82 -2.85 1.49
CA ARG A 44 -3.35 -3.68 0.38
C ARG A 44 -2.80 -2.80 -0.73
N PHE A 45 -1.63 -3.19 -1.23
CA PHE A 45 -0.94 -2.45 -2.28
C PHE A 45 -0.50 -3.42 -3.38
N PRO A 46 -1.06 -3.31 -4.59
CA PRO A 46 -0.64 -4.17 -5.70
C PRO A 46 0.72 -3.71 -6.23
N THR A 47 1.57 -4.67 -6.57
CA THR A 47 2.87 -4.38 -7.14
C THR A 47 3.40 -5.61 -7.87
N TYR A 48 4.63 -5.53 -8.38
CA TYR A 48 5.28 -6.65 -9.06
C TYR A 48 6.34 -7.27 -8.15
N GLY A 49 6.50 -8.60 -8.29
CA GLY A 49 7.37 -9.38 -7.42
C GLY A 49 8.86 -9.11 -7.56
N ASP A 50 9.28 -8.47 -8.66
CA ASP A 50 10.67 -8.17 -8.94
C ASP A 50 11.09 -6.75 -8.50
N THR A 51 10.35 -6.17 -7.57
CA THR A 51 10.65 -4.82 -7.07
C THR A 51 11.48 -4.88 -5.79
N VAL A 52 12.20 -3.77 -5.51
CA VAL A 52 13.01 -3.63 -4.30
C VAL A 52 12.16 -3.76 -3.03
N LYS A 53 10.95 -3.17 -3.02
CA LYS A 53 10.08 -3.23 -1.84
C LYS A 53 9.67 -4.66 -1.50
N VAL A 54 9.48 -5.51 -2.50
CA VAL A 54 9.15 -6.91 -2.27
C VAL A 54 10.34 -7.64 -1.66
N ASP A 55 11.54 -7.41 -2.20
CA ASP A 55 12.75 -8.01 -1.66
C ASP A 55 13.02 -7.56 -0.22
N ASP A 56 12.82 -6.26 0.06
CA ASP A 56 12.98 -5.72 1.41
C ASP A 56 12.03 -6.42 2.38
N LEU A 57 10.75 -6.56 2.02
CA LEU A 57 9.74 -7.15 2.90
C LEU A 57 9.96 -8.64 3.15
N LYS A 58 10.59 -9.35 2.21
CA LYS A 58 10.96 -10.74 2.44
C LYS A 58 12.03 -10.88 3.53
N LYS A 59 12.88 -9.87 3.67
CA LYS A 59 13.96 -9.86 4.66
C LYS A 59 13.54 -9.20 5.97
N ASN A 60 12.71 -8.16 5.89
CA ASN A 60 12.29 -7.37 7.04
C ASN A 60 10.83 -6.97 6.86
N PRO A 61 9.91 -7.48 7.68
CA PRO A 61 8.49 -7.20 7.51
C PRO A 61 8.07 -5.80 7.94
N LYS A 62 8.96 -5.02 8.53
CA LYS A 62 8.63 -3.67 8.94
C LYS A 62 8.30 -2.79 7.73
N VAL A 63 7.22 -2.04 7.82
CA VAL A 63 6.81 -1.09 6.78
C VAL A 63 6.20 0.14 7.44
N MET A 64 6.44 1.30 6.85
CA MET A 64 5.88 2.57 7.29
C MET A 64 5.06 3.16 6.15
N ILE A 65 3.82 3.54 6.43
CA ILE A 65 2.97 4.24 5.47
C ILE A 65 2.84 5.67 5.95
N THR A 66 3.18 6.63 5.09
CA THR A 66 3.16 8.06 5.41
C THR A 66 2.23 8.78 4.44
N PHE A 67 1.40 9.66 4.94
CA PHE A 67 0.51 10.47 4.11
C PHE A 67 0.23 11.81 4.78
N PRO A 68 -0.10 12.85 4.00
CA PRO A 68 -0.26 14.18 4.57
C PRO A 68 -1.52 14.32 5.40
N ALA A 69 -1.41 15.09 6.48
CA ALA A 69 -2.56 15.54 7.25
C ALA A 69 -3.16 16.78 6.58
N SER A 70 -4.39 17.13 6.95
CA SER A 70 -5.03 18.34 6.44
C SER A 70 -4.41 19.62 6.96
N ARG A 71 -3.58 19.54 8.01
CA ARG A 71 -2.83 20.68 8.54
C ARG A 71 -1.47 20.79 7.86
N ASP A 72 -1.08 22.01 7.49
CA ASP A 72 0.18 22.24 6.81
C ASP A 72 1.37 21.76 7.64
N GLY A 73 2.27 21.04 6.97
CA GLY A 73 3.50 20.53 7.57
C GLY A 73 3.32 19.31 8.46
N GLU A 74 2.10 18.82 8.61
CA GLU A 74 1.84 17.62 9.40
C GLU A 74 1.62 16.40 8.51
N PHE A 75 2.10 15.25 8.97
CA PHE A 75 1.96 13.97 8.30
C PHE A 75 1.59 12.91 9.31
N TYR A 76 0.88 11.90 8.84
CA TYR A 76 0.66 10.68 9.62
C TYR A 76 1.68 9.64 9.22
N GLU A 77 2.18 8.90 10.21
CA GLU A 77 2.97 7.71 9.99
C GLU A 77 2.24 6.52 10.59
N VAL A 78 1.97 5.52 9.77
CA VAL A 78 1.38 4.26 10.25
C VAL A 78 2.45 3.18 10.12
N GLU A 79 2.91 2.68 11.26
CA GLU A 79 3.83 1.55 11.28
C GLU A 79 3.04 0.28 11.15
N GLY A 80 3.49 -0.63 10.30
CA GLY A 80 2.82 -1.88 10.09
C GLY A 80 3.77 -3.02 9.83
N ARG A 81 3.19 -4.21 9.73
CA ARG A 81 3.90 -5.42 9.35
C ARG A 81 3.44 -5.80 7.94
N GLY A 82 4.39 -5.91 7.03
CA GLY A 82 4.13 -6.27 5.65
C GLY A 82 4.15 -7.78 5.46
N MET A 83 3.24 -8.27 4.64
CA MET A 83 3.19 -9.67 4.23
C MET A 83 2.60 -9.73 2.83
N PHE A 84 2.60 -10.89 2.22
CA PHE A 84 2.08 -11.04 0.87
C PHE A 84 0.74 -11.76 0.92
N ALA A 85 -0.21 -11.29 0.10
CA ALA A 85 -1.50 -11.94 -0.04
C ALA A 85 -1.34 -13.29 -0.75
N SER A 86 -2.32 -14.17 -0.56
CA SER A 86 -2.35 -15.46 -1.24
C SER A 86 -2.53 -15.27 -2.75
N GLU A 87 -2.17 -16.28 -3.53
CA GLU A 87 -2.39 -16.26 -4.97
C GLU A 87 -3.86 -16.06 -5.33
N ASP A 88 -4.76 -16.66 -4.55
CA ASP A 88 -6.20 -16.53 -4.78
C ASP A 88 -6.66 -15.09 -4.60
N GLU A 89 -6.16 -14.41 -3.57
CA GLU A 89 -6.50 -13.00 -3.36
C GLU A 89 -5.93 -12.13 -4.49
N VAL A 90 -4.71 -12.44 -4.95
CA VAL A 90 -4.11 -11.71 -6.08
C VAL A 90 -4.96 -11.86 -7.34
N LYS A 91 -5.39 -13.07 -7.67
CA LYS A 91 -6.24 -13.32 -8.82
C LYS A 91 -7.57 -12.59 -8.74
N GLU A 92 -8.17 -12.58 -7.55
CA GLU A 92 -9.46 -11.93 -7.33
C GLU A 92 -9.39 -10.42 -7.44
N LYS A 93 -8.39 -9.80 -6.80
CA LYS A 93 -8.34 -8.35 -6.65
C LYS A 93 -7.58 -7.62 -7.75
N TRP A 94 -6.58 -8.26 -8.36
CA TRP A 94 -5.73 -7.59 -9.33
C TRP A 94 -6.50 -7.10 -10.55
N GLN A 95 -7.44 -7.90 -11.05
CA GLN A 95 -8.24 -7.53 -12.21
C GLN A 95 -9.02 -6.24 -11.96
N TRP A 96 -9.58 -6.11 -10.76
CA TRP A 96 -10.28 -4.90 -10.34
C TRP A 96 -9.38 -3.67 -10.40
N TRP A 97 -8.17 -3.80 -9.84
CA TRP A 97 -7.23 -2.68 -9.83
C TRP A 97 -6.72 -2.34 -11.22
N TYR A 98 -6.48 -3.33 -12.05
CA TYR A 98 -6.09 -3.10 -13.44
C TYR A 98 -7.15 -2.27 -14.15
N LEU A 99 -8.42 -2.63 -14.01
CA LEU A 99 -9.52 -1.90 -14.63
C LEU A 99 -9.71 -0.50 -14.03
N TYR A 100 -9.39 -0.34 -12.76
CA TYR A 100 -9.40 0.97 -12.10
C TYR A 100 -8.39 1.91 -12.74
N TRP A 101 -7.18 1.40 -13.00
CA TRP A 101 -6.13 2.19 -13.63
C TRP A 101 -6.30 2.35 -15.14
N HIS A 102 -7.01 1.44 -15.77
CA HIS A 102 -7.22 1.40 -17.22
C HIS A 102 -8.70 1.24 -17.54
N PRO A 103 -9.54 2.22 -17.19
CA PRO A 103 -11.00 2.09 -17.39
C PRO A 103 -11.38 1.86 -18.86
N GLU A 104 -10.55 2.32 -19.79
CA GLU A 104 -10.74 2.12 -21.22
C GLU A 104 -10.66 0.65 -21.64
N GLN A 105 -10.11 -0.20 -20.80
CA GLN A 105 -9.98 -1.63 -21.07
C GLN A 105 -11.16 -2.46 -20.54
N ARG A 106 -12.09 -1.83 -19.84
CA ARG A 106 -13.17 -2.53 -19.16
C ARG A 106 -13.93 -3.48 -20.07
N ASP A 107 -14.28 -3.04 -21.27
CA ASP A 107 -15.09 -3.81 -22.19
C ASP A 107 -14.31 -4.88 -22.96
N ARG A 108 -12.99 -4.85 -22.86
CA ARG A 108 -12.09 -5.76 -23.57
C ARG A 108 -11.36 -6.72 -22.67
N PHE A 109 -11.53 -6.57 -21.38
CA PHE A 109 -10.75 -7.32 -20.40
C PHE A 109 -11.56 -8.50 -19.87
N TRP A 110 -11.26 -9.70 -20.38
CA TRP A 110 -11.98 -10.90 -19.98
C TRP A 110 -11.11 -12.13 -19.73
N TYR A 111 -9.79 -12.01 -19.81
CA TYR A 111 -8.93 -13.14 -19.49
C TYR A 111 -8.62 -13.18 -17.99
N PRO A 112 -8.41 -14.36 -17.41
CA PRO A 112 -8.17 -14.50 -15.98
C PRO A 112 -6.94 -13.73 -15.51
N ALA A 113 -7.04 -13.09 -14.36
CA ALA A 113 -5.91 -12.46 -13.71
C ALA A 113 -4.85 -13.52 -13.41
N GLY A 114 -3.59 -13.18 -13.48
CA GLY A 114 -2.47 -14.08 -13.21
C GLY A 114 -1.96 -14.84 -14.43
N ARG A 115 -2.79 -15.03 -15.44
CA ARG A 115 -2.38 -15.75 -16.64
C ARG A 115 -1.32 -14.99 -17.44
N TYR A 116 -1.47 -13.68 -17.54
CA TYR A 116 -0.59 -12.82 -18.33
C TYR A 116 0.34 -11.96 -17.49
N TYR A 117 0.23 -12.04 -16.17
CA TYR A 117 1.00 -11.20 -15.23
C TYR A 117 1.51 -12.05 -14.08
N PRO A 118 2.47 -12.97 -14.34
CA PRO A 118 2.90 -13.96 -13.34
C PRO A 118 3.62 -13.35 -12.14
N ASN A 119 4.17 -12.13 -12.28
CA ASN A 119 4.94 -11.48 -11.21
C ASN A 119 4.09 -10.56 -10.32
N ARG A 120 2.78 -10.65 -10.43
CA ARG A 120 1.92 -9.80 -9.60
C ARG A 120 1.88 -10.27 -8.17
N VAL A 121 2.00 -9.32 -7.26
CA VAL A 121 1.84 -9.58 -5.82
C VAL A 121 1.00 -8.46 -5.21
N ILE A 122 0.38 -8.76 -4.08
CA ILE A 122 -0.28 -7.77 -3.25
C ILE A 122 0.44 -7.74 -1.92
N ILE A 123 0.96 -6.58 -1.56
CA ILE A 123 1.54 -6.37 -0.24
C ILE A 123 0.40 -6.05 0.71
N ARG A 124 0.25 -6.85 1.77
CA ARG A 124 -0.66 -6.57 2.86
C ARG A 124 0.12 -5.90 3.97
N VAL A 125 -0.42 -4.82 4.50
CA VAL A 125 0.17 -4.11 5.64
C VAL A 125 -0.82 -4.15 6.78
N ASP A 126 -0.47 -4.86 7.84
CA ASP A 126 -1.28 -4.90 9.06
C ASP A 126 -0.77 -3.79 9.97
N PRO A 127 -1.59 -2.76 10.26
CA PRO A 127 -1.14 -1.63 11.06
C PRO A 127 -0.92 -2.02 12.51
N ILE A 128 0.15 -1.50 13.11
CA ILE A 128 0.53 -1.75 14.49
C ILE A 128 0.37 -0.50 15.33
N ASP A 129 0.81 0.65 14.81
CA ASP A 129 0.79 1.91 15.53
C ASP A 129 0.76 3.08 14.55
N ALA A 130 0.30 4.22 15.02
CA ALA A 130 0.22 5.42 14.20
C ALA A 130 0.57 6.65 15.02
N ARG A 131 1.12 7.66 14.35
CA ARG A 131 1.46 8.94 14.99
C ARG A 131 1.40 10.09 13.99
N ILE A 132 1.29 11.30 14.51
CA ILE A 132 1.41 12.52 13.73
C ILE A 132 2.84 13.02 13.87
N ILE A 133 3.42 13.42 12.75
CA ILE A 133 4.74 14.04 12.74
C ILE A 133 4.63 15.41 12.07
N LYS A 134 5.53 16.32 12.45
CA LYS A 134 5.64 17.63 11.82
C LYS A 134 6.96 17.68 11.06
N LYS A 135 6.88 18.07 9.79
CA LYS A 135 8.06 18.34 8.99
C LYS A 135 8.27 19.84 8.90
N LYS A 136 9.48 20.25 9.21
CA LYS A 136 9.87 21.66 9.12
C LYS A 136 10.17 22.04 7.67
#